data_4ed773976d88fd9fed568b3a79b59368
#
_entry.id   4ed773976d88fd9fed568b3a79b59368
#
_cell.length_a   1.000
_cell.length_b   1.000
_cell.length_c   1.000
_cell.angle_alpha   90.00
_cell.angle_beta   90.00
_cell.angle_gamma   90.00
#
_symmetry.space_group_name_H-M   'P 1'
#
loop_
_entity.id
_entity.type
_entity.pdbx_description
1 polymer ?
#
loop_
_entity_poly.entity_id
_entity_poly.type
_entity_poly.pdbx_seq_one_letter_code
_entity_poly.pdbx_strand_id
1 'polypeptide(L)'
;MKKLLLLVAWVFCINCGIVMASSPDIAVAVVHGQFAAELSCEDELMVRVPDTGEEMVLKPDRYFVNAEGGTVNLGAQKFGAKTLRFVVKENGKPIEVNKKAYRGSFEVRISADGKTLDVVNVLPLEQYLYSVVGEEIPVIFPDEAIKAQAVAARSLAYNRLGNRSRLGYDLKASEEGQDYYGLTTEKQAINKLVDVTAGMVVTYNGQPIEAVYHQSGGGQTENSRDVWGRYVPYLRSVKDYDWDAPMYNWEKALPASEIERRLSTRGYAVGKLESIRLSPLEGSSKMFGNDRTASGRVQEMLFSGSGGTFLFTGQQVQEILGLNSTFFEVEVNRPVPNSIEIPIENPYGIEIGRKEVPIKVSERSISFKDILKDLHFVSGEKGEMVTFKGRGQGSGLGLSQWGA
;
A
#
# COMPACT_ATOMS: atom_id res chain seq x y z
N MET A 1 -0.85 56.02 61.69
CA MET A 1 -1.78 54.88 61.62
C MET A 1 -1.66 54.26 60.21
N LYS A 2 -0.87 53.20 60.06
CA LYS A 2 -0.67 52.50 58.78
C LYS A 2 -1.70 51.34 58.66
N LYS A 3 -2.61 51.42 57.71
CA LYS A 3 -3.54 50.32 57.39
C LYS A 3 -2.82 49.24 56.56
N LEU A 4 -2.69 48.04 57.11
CA LEU A 4 -2.18 46.84 56.51
C LEU A 4 -3.31 46.23 55.71
N LEU A 5 -3.20 46.19 54.33
CA LEU A 5 -4.09 45.47 53.49
C LEU A 5 -3.55 44.05 53.38
N LEU A 6 -4.27 43.07 53.92
CA LEU A 6 -4.05 41.63 53.67
C LEU A 6 -4.71 41.25 52.36
N LEU A 7 -3.88 40.92 51.34
CA LEU A 7 -4.32 40.32 50.07
C LEU A 7 -4.38 38.79 50.27
N VAL A 8 -5.58 38.24 50.36
CA VAL A 8 -5.79 36.81 50.41
C VAL A 8 -5.82 36.32 48.95
N ALA A 9 -4.72 35.71 48.50
CA ALA A 9 -4.66 35.05 47.20
C ALA A 9 -5.36 33.68 47.31
N TRP A 10 -6.53 33.56 46.69
CA TRP A 10 -7.20 32.28 46.45
C TRP A 10 -6.45 31.55 45.37
N VAL A 11 -5.67 30.52 45.73
CA VAL A 11 -5.10 29.57 44.78
C VAL A 11 -6.21 28.59 44.42
N PHE A 12 -6.81 28.80 43.24
CA PHE A 12 -7.65 27.80 42.61
C PHE A 12 -6.74 26.69 42.08
N CYS A 13 -6.55 25.62 42.84
CA CYS A 13 -6.05 24.35 42.28
C CYS A 13 -7.11 23.80 41.37
N ILE A 14 -7.01 24.11 40.07
CA ILE A 14 -7.72 23.36 39.04
C ILE A 14 -7.05 21.99 39.03
N ASN A 15 -7.64 20.99 39.68
CA ASN A 15 -7.38 19.60 39.45
C ASN A 15 -7.86 19.31 38.04
N CYS A 16 -7.03 19.57 37.03
CA CYS A 16 -7.20 19.06 35.72
C CYS A 16 -6.86 17.55 35.77
N GLY A 17 -7.81 16.77 36.23
CA GLY A 17 -7.75 15.31 36.06
C GLY A 17 -7.69 15.08 34.54
N ILE A 18 -6.54 14.61 34.07
CA ILE A 18 -6.44 14.05 32.71
C ILE A 18 -7.36 12.86 32.74
N VAL A 19 -8.58 13.07 32.30
CA VAL A 19 -9.48 11.96 31.89
C VAL A 19 -8.84 11.44 30.63
N MET A 20 -8.04 10.41 30.75
CA MET A 20 -7.62 9.60 29.59
C MET A 20 -8.93 9.03 29.03
N ALA A 21 -9.44 9.64 27.99
CA ALA A 21 -10.54 9.06 27.24
C ALA A 21 -10.06 7.66 26.78
N SER A 22 -10.85 6.61 27.10
CA SER A 22 -10.54 5.27 26.60
C SER A 22 -10.41 5.35 25.08
N SER A 23 -9.37 4.71 24.57
CA SER A 23 -9.19 4.61 23.11
C SER A 23 -10.47 4.06 22.49
N PRO A 24 -11.00 4.67 21.40
CA PRO A 24 -12.19 4.15 20.76
C PRO A 24 -11.94 2.75 20.21
N ASP A 25 -13.00 1.95 20.14
CA ASP A 25 -12.94 0.69 19.41
C ASP A 25 -12.93 0.93 17.91
N ILE A 26 -12.19 0.08 17.18
CA ILE A 26 -12.19 -0.01 15.73
C ILE A 26 -12.74 -1.37 15.31
N ALA A 27 -13.46 -1.39 14.21
CA ALA A 27 -14.07 -2.59 13.64
C ALA A 27 -13.39 -2.93 12.29
N VAL A 28 -12.66 -4.04 12.25
CA VAL A 28 -11.84 -4.46 11.11
C VAL A 28 -12.39 -5.74 10.50
N ALA A 29 -12.81 -5.70 9.23
CA ALA A 29 -13.23 -6.91 8.51
C ALA A 29 -12.00 -7.75 8.15
N VAL A 30 -11.75 -8.82 8.90
CA VAL A 30 -10.63 -9.76 8.69
C VAL A 30 -10.97 -10.89 7.71
N VAL A 31 -12.26 -11.15 7.52
CA VAL A 31 -12.81 -11.99 6.44
C VAL A 31 -13.95 -11.20 5.82
N HIS A 32 -13.98 -11.11 4.50
CA HIS A 32 -15.00 -10.35 3.77
C HIS A 32 -15.54 -11.15 2.59
N GLY A 33 -16.87 -11.21 2.48
CA GLY A 33 -17.56 -11.81 1.33
C GLY A 33 -17.29 -13.30 1.16
N GLN A 34 -17.15 -14.08 2.24
CA GLN A 34 -16.94 -15.51 2.20
C GLN A 34 -18.20 -16.29 2.64
N PHE A 35 -18.36 -17.52 2.17
CA PHE A 35 -19.51 -18.35 2.58
C PHE A 35 -19.38 -18.91 4.00
N ALA A 36 -18.15 -19.09 4.48
CA ALA A 36 -17.85 -19.63 5.78
C ALA A 36 -16.49 -19.14 6.31
N ALA A 37 -16.30 -19.24 7.64
CA ALA A 37 -15.03 -19.02 8.30
C ALA A 37 -14.90 -19.99 9.49
N GLU A 38 -13.65 -20.28 9.87
CA GLU A 38 -13.33 -21.05 11.08
C GLU A 38 -12.98 -20.08 12.21
N LEU A 39 -13.60 -20.26 13.39
CA LEU A 39 -13.23 -19.59 14.62
C LEU A 39 -12.77 -20.64 15.63
N SER A 40 -11.68 -20.39 16.36
CA SER A 40 -11.27 -21.23 17.48
C SER A 40 -10.79 -20.38 18.65
N CYS A 41 -10.89 -20.93 19.85
CA CYS A 41 -10.37 -20.34 21.07
C CYS A 41 -9.94 -21.45 22.05
N GLU A 42 -8.84 -21.22 22.77
CA GLU A 42 -8.38 -22.12 23.83
C GLU A 42 -9.14 -21.93 25.15
N ASP A 43 -9.91 -20.85 25.27
CA ASP A 43 -10.79 -20.54 26.39
C ASP A 43 -12.26 -20.66 26.00
N GLU A 44 -13.17 -20.63 27.00
CA GLU A 44 -14.60 -20.52 26.75
C GLU A 44 -14.92 -19.24 25.98
N LEU A 45 -15.75 -19.38 24.96
CA LEU A 45 -16.17 -18.32 24.09
C LEU A 45 -17.66 -18.06 24.27
N MET A 46 -18.01 -16.84 24.67
CA MET A 46 -19.42 -16.43 24.76
C MET A 46 -19.90 -15.99 23.38
N VAL A 47 -20.99 -16.58 22.91
CA VAL A 47 -21.73 -16.18 21.72
C VAL A 47 -22.97 -15.44 22.16
N ARG A 48 -23.18 -14.24 21.62
CA ARG A 48 -24.36 -13.43 21.86
C ARG A 48 -25.06 -13.10 20.54
N VAL A 49 -26.37 -13.25 20.55
CA VAL A 49 -27.25 -12.77 19.46
C VAL A 49 -27.67 -11.33 19.79
N PRO A 50 -27.16 -10.29 19.11
CA PRO A 50 -27.43 -8.90 19.49
C PRO A 50 -28.92 -8.52 19.46
N ASP A 51 -29.69 -9.09 18.51
CA ASP A 51 -31.08 -8.73 18.27
C ASP A 51 -32.02 -9.30 19.34
N THR A 52 -31.72 -10.47 19.92
CA THR A 52 -32.59 -11.14 20.90
C THR A 52 -32.01 -11.09 22.31
N GLY A 53 -30.71 -10.81 22.45
CA GLY A 53 -29.98 -10.90 23.72
C GLY A 53 -29.71 -12.35 24.17
N GLU A 54 -30.00 -13.33 23.33
CA GLU A 54 -29.65 -14.75 23.61
C GLU A 54 -28.16 -14.91 23.74
N GLU A 55 -27.72 -15.65 24.76
CA GLU A 55 -26.31 -15.93 25.03
C GLU A 55 -26.07 -17.45 25.16
N MET A 56 -24.95 -17.89 24.66
CA MET A 56 -24.49 -19.27 24.77
C MET A 56 -22.97 -19.28 25.03
N VAL A 57 -22.53 -20.22 25.85
CA VAL A 57 -21.11 -20.44 26.12
C VAL A 57 -20.63 -21.66 25.33
N LEU A 58 -19.63 -21.43 24.48
CA LEU A 58 -18.94 -22.50 23.76
C LEU A 58 -17.72 -22.95 24.56
N LYS A 59 -17.46 -24.24 24.58
CA LYS A 59 -16.22 -24.81 25.13
C LYS A 59 -15.03 -24.51 24.21
N PRO A 60 -13.80 -24.64 24.73
CA PRO A 60 -12.61 -24.58 23.87
C PRO A 60 -12.67 -25.60 22.73
N ASP A 61 -12.79 -25.13 21.48
CA ASP A 61 -12.84 -25.96 20.28
C ASP A 61 -12.72 -25.08 19.00
N ARG A 62 -12.88 -25.74 17.86
CA ARG A 62 -13.02 -25.11 16.54
C ARG A 62 -14.46 -25.08 16.09
N TYR A 63 -14.91 -23.93 15.64
CA TYR A 63 -16.27 -23.68 15.23
C TYR A 63 -16.30 -23.14 13.82
N PHE A 64 -17.19 -23.65 12.98
CA PHE A 64 -17.42 -23.14 11.66
C PHE A 64 -18.66 -22.25 11.68
N VAL A 65 -18.49 -21.01 11.24
CA VAL A 65 -19.61 -20.11 10.98
C VAL A 65 -19.87 -20.05 9.48
N ASN A 66 -21.13 -20.06 9.09
CA ASN A 66 -21.53 -20.04 7.68
C ASN A 66 -22.76 -19.17 7.45
N ALA A 67 -22.85 -18.63 6.22
CA ALA A 67 -24.02 -17.90 5.75
C ALA A 67 -24.97 -18.88 5.04
N GLU A 68 -26.20 -19.01 5.54
CA GLU A 68 -27.26 -19.80 4.91
C GLU A 68 -28.62 -19.16 5.13
N GLY A 69 -29.41 -19.01 4.06
CA GLY A 69 -30.74 -18.43 4.15
C GLY A 69 -30.78 -16.96 4.63
N GLY A 70 -29.69 -16.21 4.43
CA GLY A 70 -29.58 -14.82 4.87
C GLY A 70 -29.33 -14.66 6.38
N THR A 71 -28.94 -15.73 7.05
CA THR A 71 -28.59 -15.76 8.49
C THR A 71 -27.22 -16.34 8.74
N VAL A 72 -26.60 -15.98 9.86
CA VAL A 72 -25.34 -16.56 10.34
C VAL A 72 -25.67 -17.80 11.18
N ASN A 73 -25.05 -18.93 10.87
CA ASN A 73 -25.18 -20.15 11.59
C ASN A 73 -23.83 -20.59 12.18
N LEU A 74 -23.87 -21.33 13.30
CA LEU A 74 -22.73 -21.93 13.95
C LEU A 74 -22.78 -23.46 13.74
N GLY A 75 -22.05 -23.94 12.72
CA GLY A 75 -22.19 -25.31 12.27
C GLY A 75 -23.64 -25.63 11.85
N ALA A 76 -24.24 -26.63 12.49
CA ALA A 76 -25.65 -27.01 12.27
C ALA A 76 -26.64 -26.14 13.07
N GLN A 77 -26.18 -25.36 14.04
CA GLN A 77 -27.02 -24.54 14.90
C GLN A 77 -27.48 -23.27 14.22
N LYS A 78 -28.78 -23.05 14.10
CA LYS A 78 -29.42 -21.92 13.47
C LYS A 78 -29.94 -20.95 14.54
N PHE A 79 -29.52 -19.68 14.47
CA PHE A 79 -29.98 -18.62 15.37
C PHE A 79 -31.07 -17.74 14.77
N GLY A 80 -31.26 -17.81 13.45
CA GLY A 80 -32.19 -16.90 12.75
C GLY A 80 -31.71 -15.45 12.74
N ALA A 81 -30.45 -15.19 13.08
CA ALA A 81 -29.89 -13.87 13.24
C ALA A 81 -28.96 -13.50 12.08
N LYS A 82 -28.89 -12.21 11.77
CA LYS A 82 -27.94 -11.68 10.77
C LYS A 82 -26.56 -11.41 11.33
N THR A 83 -26.41 -11.39 12.65
CA THR A 83 -25.16 -11.11 13.34
C THR A 83 -25.03 -11.97 14.59
N LEU A 84 -23.86 -12.57 14.78
CA LEU A 84 -23.45 -13.21 16.03
C LEU A 84 -22.21 -12.51 16.55
N ARG A 85 -22.14 -12.26 17.87
CA ARG A 85 -20.97 -11.67 18.53
C ARG A 85 -20.28 -12.73 19.38
N PHE A 86 -18.95 -12.83 19.18
CA PHE A 86 -18.06 -13.76 19.89
C PHE A 86 -17.15 -12.98 20.81
N VAL A 87 -17.17 -13.30 22.10
CA VAL A 87 -16.44 -12.57 23.15
C VAL A 87 -15.72 -13.55 24.05
N VAL A 88 -14.45 -13.33 24.33
CA VAL A 88 -13.71 -14.03 25.38
C VAL A 88 -13.87 -13.30 26.72
N LYS A 89 -13.65 -14.02 27.83
CA LYS A 89 -13.55 -13.39 29.16
C LYS A 89 -12.41 -12.37 29.18
N GLU A 90 -12.50 -11.41 30.08
CA GLU A 90 -11.41 -10.46 30.31
C GLU A 90 -10.10 -11.21 30.59
N ASN A 91 -9.01 -10.81 29.90
CA ASN A 91 -7.72 -11.50 29.90
C ASN A 91 -7.73 -12.95 29.38
N GLY A 92 -8.76 -13.34 28.64
CA GLY A 92 -8.82 -14.64 27.97
C GLY A 92 -7.84 -14.77 26.81
N LYS A 93 -7.68 -16.01 26.33
CA LYS A 93 -6.85 -16.31 25.17
C LYS A 93 -7.39 -15.65 23.89
N PRO A 94 -6.52 -15.32 22.93
CA PRO A 94 -6.94 -14.76 21.65
C PRO A 94 -7.93 -15.67 20.91
N ILE A 95 -8.82 -15.06 20.15
CA ILE A 95 -9.66 -15.79 19.20
C ILE A 95 -8.86 -15.96 17.90
N GLU A 96 -8.83 -17.17 17.38
CA GLU A 96 -8.30 -17.42 16.05
C GLU A 96 -9.42 -17.38 15.02
N VAL A 97 -9.15 -16.72 13.90
CA VAL A 97 -9.99 -16.74 12.70
C VAL A 97 -9.16 -17.26 11.54
N ASN A 98 -9.57 -18.35 10.92
CA ASN A 98 -8.84 -19.03 9.86
C ASN A 98 -7.35 -19.23 10.23
N LYS A 99 -7.09 -19.69 11.46
CA LYS A 99 -5.76 -19.97 12.05
C LYS A 99 -4.87 -18.74 12.31
N LYS A 100 -5.41 -17.54 12.27
CA LYS A 100 -4.72 -16.30 12.66
C LYS A 100 -5.31 -15.81 13.98
N ALA A 101 -4.46 -15.55 14.96
CA ALA A 101 -4.85 -15.10 16.30
C ALA A 101 -5.03 -13.60 16.38
N TYR A 102 -6.07 -13.14 17.07
CA TYR A 102 -6.44 -11.74 17.21
C TYR A 102 -6.84 -11.39 18.64
N ARG A 103 -6.60 -10.15 19.03
CA ARG A 103 -7.14 -9.55 20.26
C ARG A 103 -8.60 -9.16 20.10
N GLY A 104 -9.27 -8.88 21.20
CA GLY A 104 -10.62 -8.30 21.18
C GLY A 104 -11.72 -9.33 20.93
N SER A 105 -12.83 -8.87 20.39
CA SER A 105 -14.03 -9.64 20.10
C SER A 105 -14.30 -9.70 18.60
N PHE A 106 -15.26 -10.54 18.22
CA PHE A 106 -15.65 -10.68 16.82
C PHE A 106 -17.15 -10.52 16.62
N GLU A 107 -17.52 -9.89 15.53
CA GLU A 107 -18.87 -9.92 14.97
C GLU A 107 -18.82 -10.69 13.65
N VAL A 108 -19.56 -11.78 13.58
CA VAL A 108 -19.82 -12.48 12.32
C VAL A 108 -21.17 -12.04 11.82
N ARG A 109 -21.22 -11.51 10.61
CA ARG A 109 -22.43 -10.91 10.07
C ARG A 109 -22.67 -11.26 8.62
N ILE A 110 -23.92 -11.24 8.18
CA ILE A 110 -24.24 -11.35 6.76
C ILE A 110 -23.72 -10.11 6.03
N SER A 111 -22.97 -10.33 4.95
CA SER A 111 -22.47 -9.27 4.08
C SER A 111 -23.60 -8.53 3.34
N ALA A 112 -23.29 -7.39 2.73
CA ALA A 112 -24.28 -6.58 2.01
C ALA A 112 -24.97 -7.31 0.84
N ASP A 113 -24.37 -8.36 0.31
CA ASP A 113 -24.94 -9.20 -0.76
C ASP A 113 -26.05 -10.14 -0.27
N GLY A 114 -26.27 -10.27 1.05
CA GLY A 114 -27.25 -11.14 1.69
C GLY A 114 -26.95 -12.65 1.59
N LYS A 115 -25.78 -13.04 1.05
CA LYS A 115 -25.42 -14.43 0.74
C LYS A 115 -24.12 -14.90 1.37
N THR A 116 -23.20 -14.01 1.59
CA THR A 116 -21.89 -14.25 2.19
C THR A 116 -21.83 -13.67 3.61
N LEU A 117 -20.72 -13.88 4.31
CA LEU A 117 -20.48 -13.32 5.64
C LEU A 117 -19.20 -12.48 5.68
N ASP A 118 -19.19 -11.54 6.62
CA ASP A 118 -18.02 -10.82 7.06
C ASP A 118 -17.70 -11.22 8.50
N VAL A 119 -16.42 -11.47 8.80
CA VAL A 119 -15.90 -11.61 10.15
C VAL A 119 -15.18 -10.33 10.53
N VAL A 120 -15.73 -9.60 11.48
CA VAL A 120 -15.28 -8.28 11.89
C VAL A 120 -14.65 -8.36 13.28
N ASN A 121 -13.37 -8.05 13.37
CA ASN A 121 -12.66 -7.93 14.64
C ASN A 121 -12.96 -6.57 15.27
N VAL A 122 -13.36 -6.54 16.52
CA VAL A 122 -13.67 -5.34 17.29
C VAL A 122 -12.74 -5.26 18.51
N LEU A 123 -11.91 -4.23 18.56
CA LEU A 123 -10.87 -4.08 19.57
C LEU A 123 -10.53 -2.59 19.78
N PRO A 124 -9.90 -2.24 20.94
CA PRO A 124 -9.35 -0.90 21.13
C PRO A 124 -8.38 -0.51 20.01
N LEU A 125 -8.49 0.72 19.49
CA LEU A 125 -7.67 1.22 18.37
C LEU A 125 -6.17 1.09 18.65
N GLU A 126 -5.70 1.31 19.88
CA GLU A 126 -4.28 1.14 20.22
C GLU A 126 -3.81 -0.30 20.04
N GLN A 127 -4.64 -1.29 20.35
CA GLN A 127 -4.31 -2.71 20.13
C GLN A 127 -4.32 -3.08 18.63
N TYR A 128 -5.17 -2.46 17.83
CA TYR A 128 -5.13 -2.56 16.38
C TYR A 128 -3.77 -2.06 15.83
N LEU A 129 -3.28 -0.94 16.35
CA LEU A 129 -2.02 -0.35 15.92
C LEU A 129 -0.79 -1.21 16.23
N TYR A 130 -0.83 -2.08 17.23
CA TYR A 130 0.28 -3.00 17.50
C TYR A 130 0.58 -3.89 16.29
N SER A 131 -0.45 -4.41 15.66
CA SER A 131 -0.33 -5.21 14.44
C SER A 131 0.09 -4.35 13.25
N VAL A 132 -0.61 -3.25 12.99
CA VAL A 132 -0.37 -2.39 11.83
C VAL A 132 1.05 -1.82 11.85
N VAL A 133 1.45 -1.17 12.93
CA VAL A 133 2.80 -0.57 13.03
C VAL A 133 3.87 -1.67 13.03
N GLY A 134 3.57 -2.83 13.63
CA GLY A 134 4.46 -3.99 13.62
C GLY A 134 4.70 -4.57 12.23
N GLU A 135 3.74 -4.50 11.33
CA GLU A 135 3.89 -4.89 9.91
C GLU A 135 4.62 -3.83 9.10
N GLU A 136 4.23 -2.57 9.27
CA GLU A 136 4.64 -1.47 8.42
C GLU A 136 6.11 -1.05 8.60
N ILE A 137 6.66 -1.17 9.82
CA ILE A 137 8.01 -0.66 10.09
C ILE A 137 8.88 -1.68 10.83
N PRO A 138 10.13 -1.91 10.36
CA PRO A 138 11.07 -2.79 11.05
C PRO A 138 11.47 -2.29 12.45
N VAL A 139 11.71 -3.21 13.41
CA VAL A 139 12.13 -2.89 14.79
C VAL A 139 13.48 -2.18 14.85
N ILE A 140 14.30 -2.28 13.79
CA ILE A 140 15.64 -1.66 13.73
C ILE A 140 15.59 -0.17 13.43
N PHE A 141 14.43 0.38 13.06
CA PHE A 141 14.28 1.82 12.84
C PHE A 141 14.45 2.59 14.16
N PRO A 142 14.88 3.85 14.09
CA PRO A 142 14.92 4.71 15.27
C PRO A 142 13.56 4.81 15.97
N ASP A 143 13.55 4.88 17.30
CA ASP A 143 12.32 4.95 18.08
C ASP A 143 11.41 6.12 17.64
N GLU A 144 11.98 7.27 17.27
CA GLU A 144 11.20 8.42 16.83
C GLU A 144 10.52 8.20 15.47
N ALA A 145 11.15 7.46 14.55
CA ALA A 145 10.52 7.08 13.30
C ALA A 145 9.35 6.11 13.52
N ILE A 146 9.52 5.13 14.44
CA ILE A 146 8.43 4.21 14.80
C ILE A 146 7.28 4.96 15.48
N LYS A 147 7.57 5.94 16.36
CA LYS A 147 6.56 6.82 16.97
C LYS A 147 5.83 7.66 15.92
N ALA A 148 6.56 8.23 14.96
CA ALA A 148 5.95 9.00 13.85
C ALA A 148 5.02 8.12 13.01
N GLN A 149 5.44 6.88 12.69
CA GLN A 149 4.61 5.90 12.01
C GLN A 149 3.35 5.55 12.83
N ALA A 150 3.48 5.36 14.15
CA ALA A 150 2.34 5.07 15.02
C ALA A 150 1.33 6.23 15.03
N VAL A 151 1.79 7.48 15.08
CA VAL A 151 0.95 8.68 15.04
C VAL A 151 0.27 8.82 13.67
N ALA A 152 0.97 8.55 12.57
CA ALA A 152 0.40 8.57 11.23
C ALA A 152 -0.66 7.47 11.06
N ALA A 153 -0.34 6.22 11.42
CA ALA A 153 -1.28 5.09 11.33
C ALA A 153 -2.52 5.32 12.20
N ARG A 154 -2.36 5.87 13.41
CA ARG A 154 -3.47 6.24 14.29
C ARG A 154 -4.36 7.31 13.65
N SER A 155 -3.77 8.35 13.08
CA SER A 155 -4.52 9.43 12.43
C SER A 155 -5.33 8.91 11.25
N LEU A 156 -4.76 8.02 10.44
CA LEU A 156 -5.46 7.38 9.33
C LEU A 156 -6.61 6.50 9.83
N ALA A 157 -6.38 5.69 10.89
CA ALA A 157 -7.42 4.86 11.50
C ALA A 157 -8.57 5.72 12.05
N TYR A 158 -8.26 6.82 12.77
CA TYR A 158 -9.30 7.77 13.23
C TYR A 158 -10.10 8.39 12.10
N ASN A 159 -9.46 8.70 10.98
CA ASN A 159 -10.15 9.25 9.81
C ASN A 159 -11.14 8.25 9.18
N ARG A 160 -10.93 6.94 9.41
CA ARG A 160 -11.81 5.86 8.93
C ARG A 160 -12.93 5.48 9.91
N LEU A 161 -12.85 5.91 11.18
CA LEU A 161 -13.90 5.61 12.15
C LEU A 161 -15.25 6.19 11.71
N GLY A 162 -16.32 5.45 11.98
CA GLY A 162 -17.71 5.83 11.65
C GLY A 162 -18.23 5.17 10.35
N ASN A 163 -17.40 4.56 9.53
CA ASN A 163 -17.86 3.78 8.39
C ASN A 163 -18.68 2.56 8.80
N ARG A 164 -18.49 2.06 10.03
CA ARG A 164 -19.16 0.89 10.61
C ARG A 164 -20.69 0.99 10.54
N SER A 165 -21.26 2.16 10.75
CA SER A 165 -22.72 2.35 10.70
C SER A 165 -23.31 2.01 9.33
N ARG A 166 -22.55 2.21 8.26
CA ARG A 166 -22.97 1.97 6.87
C ARG A 166 -22.53 0.60 6.35
N LEU A 167 -21.30 0.18 6.64
CA LEU A 167 -20.69 -1.02 6.09
C LEU A 167 -20.70 -2.20 7.06
N GLY A 168 -20.81 -1.92 8.38
CA GLY A 168 -20.67 -2.89 9.46
C GLY A 168 -19.26 -3.04 9.97
N TYR A 169 -18.29 -2.39 9.32
CA TYR A 169 -16.88 -2.29 9.74
C TYR A 169 -16.34 -0.91 9.35
N ASP A 170 -15.26 -0.48 10.00
CA ASP A 170 -14.61 0.79 9.71
C ASP A 170 -13.66 0.65 8.52
N LEU A 171 -12.93 -0.48 8.44
CA LEU A 171 -11.99 -0.78 7.37
C LEU A 171 -11.82 -2.30 7.18
N LYS A 172 -11.16 -2.69 6.09
CA LYS A 172 -10.76 -4.08 5.80
C LYS A 172 -9.28 -4.30 6.13
N ALA A 173 -8.94 -5.52 6.53
CA ALA A 173 -7.63 -5.88 7.10
C ALA A 173 -6.42 -5.71 6.16
N SER A 174 -6.61 -5.74 4.84
CA SER A 174 -5.53 -5.66 3.83
C SER A 174 -5.87 -4.70 2.70
N GLU A 175 -6.79 -3.78 2.96
CA GLU A 175 -7.19 -2.76 2.01
C GLU A 175 -6.99 -1.38 2.66
N GLU A 176 -7.04 -0.33 1.87
CA GLU A 176 -7.03 1.05 2.36
C GLU A 176 -5.71 1.52 3.01
N GLY A 177 -4.59 0.83 2.72
CA GLY A 177 -3.24 1.27 3.09
C GLY A 177 -2.80 0.97 4.52
N GLN A 178 -3.47 0.03 5.20
CA GLN A 178 -3.04 -0.49 6.51
C GLN A 178 -3.22 -2.00 6.55
N ASP A 179 -2.11 -2.74 6.61
CA ASP A 179 -2.12 -4.20 6.74
C ASP A 179 -2.30 -4.61 8.20
N TYR A 180 -3.35 -5.41 8.46
CA TYR A 180 -3.70 -5.90 9.79
C TYR A 180 -3.74 -7.43 9.83
N TYR A 181 -2.80 -8.04 10.55
CA TYR A 181 -2.65 -9.51 10.66
C TYR A 181 -2.78 -10.04 12.09
N GLY A 182 -3.38 -9.26 13.00
CA GLY A 182 -3.54 -9.64 14.41
C GLY A 182 -2.19 -9.82 15.12
N LEU A 183 -2.09 -10.82 15.98
CA LEU A 183 -0.89 -11.05 16.79
C LEU A 183 0.35 -11.45 15.98
N THR A 184 0.18 -11.88 14.74
CA THR A 184 1.28 -12.39 13.90
C THR A 184 2.37 -11.35 13.68
N THR A 185 1.99 -10.07 13.58
CA THR A 185 2.90 -8.96 13.26
C THR A 185 3.24 -8.09 14.47
N GLU A 186 2.62 -8.34 15.63
CA GLU A 186 2.93 -7.62 16.85
C GLU A 186 4.37 -7.86 17.32
N LYS A 187 5.03 -6.80 17.73
CA LYS A 187 6.40 -6.81 18.27
C LYS A 187 6.41 -5.99 19.56
N GLN A 188 6.78 -6.61 20.68
CA GLN A 188 6.73 -5.97 22.00
C GLN A 188 7.47 -4.63 22.06
N ALA A 189 8.60 -4.50 21.36
CA ALA A 189 9.35 -3.23 21.29
C ALA A 189 8.53 -2.13 20.61
N ILE A 190 7.84 -2.47 19.50
CA ILE A 190 6.97 -1.52 18.79
C ILE A 190 5.72 -1.20 19.60
N ASN A 191 5.09 -2.19 20.24
CA ASN A 191 3.89 -1.98 21.06
C ASN A 191 4.15 -0.92 22.15
N LYS A 192 5.33 -0.93 22.81
CA LYS A 192 5.73 0.07 23.79
C LYS A 192 5.79 1.49 23.19
N LEU A 193 6.24 1.64 21.93
CA LEU A 193 6.33 2.95 21.29
C LEU A 193 4.95 3.45 20.81
N VAL A 194 4.06 2.53 20.41
CA VAL A 194 2.65 2.85 20.20
C VAL A 194 2.02 3.39 21.49
N ASP A 195 2.24 2.71 22.64
CA ASP A 195 1.71 3.13 23.94
C ASP A 195 2.22 4.51 24.37
N VAL A 196 3.52 4.80 24.16
CA VAL A 196 4.11 6.11 24.47
C VAL A 196 3.45 7.24 23.70
N THR A 197 2.93 6.96 22.50
CA THR A 197 2.22 7.93 21.64
C THR A 197 0.70 7.82 21.71
N ALA A 198 0.15 7.03 22.66
CA ALA A 198 -1.28 6.77 22.74
C ALA A 198 -2.12 8.06 22.68
N GLY A 199 -3.17 8.04 21.85
CA GLY A 199 -4.06 9.18 21.64
C GLY A 199 -3.50 10.33 20.81
N MET A 200 -2.21 10.32 20.44
CA MET A 200 -1.62 11.36 19.58
C MET A 200 -2.03 11.19 18.13
N VAL A 201 -2.64 12.20 17.53
CA VAL A 201 -3.06 12.25 16.13
C VAL A 201 -2.62 13.55 15.46
N VAL A 202 -2.38 13.49 14.15
CA VAL A 202 -2.18 14.68 13.32
C VAL A 202 -3.53 15.21 12.89
N THR A 203 -3.75 16.52 13.08
CA THR A 203 -5.02 17.16 12.70
C THR A 203 -4.83 18.30 11.71
N TYR A 204 -5.85 18.52 10.91
CA TYR A 204 -5.99 19.71 10.08
C TYR A 204 -7.37 20.31 10.32
N ASN A 205 -7.43 21.60 10.67
CA ASN A 205 -8.67 22.27 11.08
C ASN A 205 -9.43 21.51 12.20
N GLY A 206 -8.69 20.93 13.17
CA GLY A 206 -9.26 20.21 14.31
C GLY A 206 -9.79 18.81 14.03
N GLN A 207 -9.64 18.31 12.81
CA GLN A 207 -10.05 16.94 12.42
C GLN A 207 -8.82 16.07 12.13
N PRO A 208 -8.81 14.78 12.54
CA PRO A 208 -7.76 13.84 12.15
C PRO A 208 -7.60 13.78 10.64
N ILE A 209 -6.35 13.86 10.16
CA ILE A 209 -6.05 13.84 8.73
C ILE A 209 -6.05 12.43 8.16
N GLU A 210 -6.22 12.32 6.85
CA GLU A 210 -5.93 11.11 6.09
C GLU A 210 -4.40 10.97 5.95
N ALA A 211 -3.76 10.52 7.05
CA ALA A 211 -2.31 10.45 7.19
C ALA A 211 -1.74 9.20 6.51
N VAL A 212 -1.77 9.17 5.19
CA VAL A 212 -1.18 8.09 4.40
C VAL A 212 0.35 8.10 4.48
N TYR A 213 0.97 6.97 4.17
CA TYR A 213 2.41 6.79 4.22
C TYR A 213 2.89 5.84 3.12
N HIS A 214 4.18 5.82 2.89
CA HIS A 214 4.85 4.98 1.91
C HIS A 214 6.27 4.68 2.38
N GLN A 215 6.91 3.68 1.78
CA GLN A 215 8.23 3.25 2.26
C GLN A 215 9.33 4.27 1.95
N SER A 216 9.44 4.75 0.70
CA SER A 216 10.51 5.66 0.27
C SER A 216 10.01 6.57 -0.84
N GLY A 217 10.19 7.88 -0.68
CA GLY A 217 9.82 8.89 -1.68
C GLY A 217 10.76 8.97 -2.88
N GLY A 218 11.98 8.43 -2.74
CA GLY A 218 13.02 8.52 -3.76
C GLY A 218 13.64 9.92 -3.86
N GLY A 219 13.75 10.63 -2.72
CA GLY A 219 14.29 11.98 -2.57
C GLY A 219 13.23 13.08 -2.59
N GLN A 220 11.97 12.77 -2.93
CA GLN A 220 10.85 13.72 -2.92
C GLN A 220 9.50 13.03 -2.81
N THR A 221 8.65 13.53 -1.92
CA THR A 221 7.27 13.09 -1.82
C THR A 221 6.40 13.69 -2.94
N GLU A 222 5.13 13.27 -3.04
CA GLU A 222 4.25 13.69 -4.12
C GLU A 222 3.06 14.53 -3.62
N ASN A 223 2.41 15.27 -4.51
CA ASN A 223 1.17 15.98 -4.24
C ASN A 223 -0.04 15.06 -4.37
N SER A 224 -1.02 15.22 -3.51
CA SER A 224 -2.28 14.47 -3.58
C SER A 224 -3.03 14.65 -4.89
N ARG A 225 -2.94 15.82 -5.52
CA ARG A 225 -3.59 16.10 -6.80
C ARG A 225 -3.02 15.21 -7.91
N ASP A 226 -1.70 14.98 -7.88
CA ASP A 226 -0.98 14.25 -8.91
C ASP A 226 -1.17 12.72 -8.76
N VAL A 227 -1.41 12.24 -7.53
CA VAL A 227 -1.65 10.81 -7.25
C VAL A 227 -3.13 10.46 -7.28
N TRP A 228 -3.98 11.29 -6.67
CA TRP A 228 -5.41 11.00 -6.49
C TRP A 228 -6.35 11.82 -7.37
N GLY A 229 -5.84 12.77 -8.15
CA GLY A 229 -6.66 13.71 -8.91
C GLY A 229 -7.39 14.75 -8.05
N ARG A 230 -7.27 14.72 -6.70
CA ARG A 230 -7.91 15.66 -5.77
C ARG A 230 -6.88 16.41 -4.93
N TYR A 231 -7.16 17.68 -4.68
CA TYR A 231 -6.32 18.51 -3.82
C TYR A 231 -6.61 18.24 -2.35
N VAL A 232 -5.57 17.85 -1.59
CA VAL A 232 -5.60 17.74 -0.14
C VAL A 232 -4.54 18.70 0.42
N PRO A 233 -4.91 19.72 1.21
CA PRO A 233 -4.03 20.84 1.55
C PRO A 233 -2.78 20.42 2.36
N TYR A 234 -2.85 19.37 3.14
CA TYR A 234 -1.76 18.85 3.98
C TYR A 234 -0.95 17.72 3.31
N LEU A 235 -1.34 17.22 2.13
CA LEU A 235 -0.59 16.21 1.37
C LEU A 235 0.09 16.87 0.17
N ARG A 236 1.24 17.49 0.45
CA ARG A 236 2.03 18.26 -0.51
C ARG A 236 3.40 17.65 -0.70
N SER A 237 3.95 17.81 -1.89
CA SER A 237 5.30 17.39 -2.21
C SER A 237 6.32 18.18 -1.39
N VAL A 238 7.21 17.46 -0.73
CA VAL A 238 8.35 18.00 0.02
C VAL A 238 9.59 17.17 -0.27
N LYS A 239 10.77 17.75 -0.07
CA LYS A 239 12.04 17.02 -0.15
C LYS A 239 12.05 15.90 0.88
N ASP A 240 12.52 14.73 0.46
CA ASP A 240 12.68 13.54 1.29
C ASP A 240 14.17 13.24 1.50
N TYR A 241 14.52 12.60 2.63
CA TYR A 241 15.89 12.34 3.05
C TYR A 241 16.14 10.83 3.20
N ASP A 242 15.54 10.03 2.32
CA ASP A 242 15.45 8.59 2.32
C ASP A 242 16.54 7.88 1.48
N TRP A 243 17.69 8.53 1.23
CA TRP A 243 18.77 7.99 0.38
C TRP A 243 19.38 6.68 0.89
N ASP A 244 19.21 6.36 2.17
CA ASP A 244 19.68 5.10 2.78
C ASP A 244 18.67 3.95 2.61
N ALA A 245 17.48 4.22 2.04
CA ALA A 245 16.49 3.20 1.80
C ALA A 245 17.01 2.12 0.83
N PRO A 246 16.83 0.82 1.12
CA PRO A 246 17.29 -0.27 0.25
C PRO A 246 16.78 -0.17 -1.18
N MET A 247 15.58 0.41 -1.36
CA MET A 247 14.93 0.62 -2.66
C MET A 247 14.97 2.07 -3.11
N TYR A 248 15.90 2.88 -2.55
CA TYR A 248 16.09 4.25 -3.02
C TYR A 248 16.38 4.30 -4.51
N ASN A 249 17.30 3.45 -4.99
CA ASN A 249 17.50 3.21 -6.42
C ASN A 249 17.10 1.77 -6.74
N TRP A 250 16.36 1.58 -7.82
CA TRP A 250 15.98 0.27 -8.30
C TRP A 250 16.03 0.20 -9.83
N GLU A 251 16.22 -1.00 -10.33
CA GLU A 251 16.22 -1.30 -11.75
C GLU A 251 15.40 -2.56 -12.02
N LYS A 252 14.63 -2.55 -13.09
CA LYS A 252 13.89 -3.70 -13.58
C LYS A 252 13.97 -3.79 -15.09
N ALA A 253 14.59 -4.83 -15.60
CA ALA A 253 14.70 -5.12 -17.01
C ALA A 253 13.69 -6.21 -17.42
N LEU A 254 12.93 -5.97 -18.46
CA LEU A 254 11.93 -6.89 -19.00
C LEU A 254 12.13 -7.01 -20.52
N PRO A 255 12.07 -8.22 -21.11
CA PRO A 255 11.99 -8.35 -22.56
C PRO A 255 10.64 -7.83 -23.07
N ALA A 256 10.59 -7.33 -24.29
CA ALA A 256 9.37 -6.82 -24.89
C ALA A 256 8.21 -7.81 -24.80
N SER A 257 8.47 -9.09 -25.06
CA SER A 257 7.48 -10.17 -24.99
C SER A 257 6.82 -10.33 -23.61
N GLU A 258 7.57 -10.08 -22.52
CA GLU A 258 7.00 -10.12 -21.17
C GLU A 258 6.11 -8.91 -20.90
N ILE A 259 6.47 -7.72 -21.40
CA ILE A 259 5.62 -6.51 -21.33
C ILE A 259 4.32 -6.76 -22.10
N GLU A 260 4.42 -7.24 -23.33
CA GLU A 260 3.27 -7.61 -24.19
C GLU A 260 2.33 -8.59 -23.48
N ARG A 261 2.90 -9.64 -22.89
CA ARG A 261 2.14 -10.66 -22.14
C ARG A 261 1.40 -10.06 -20.95
N ARG A 262 2.06 -9.21 -20.16
CA ARG A 262 1.45 -8.57 -18.96
C ARG A 262 0.32 -7.64 -19.36
N LEU A 263 0.51 -6.84 -20.42
CA LEU A 263 -0.51 -5.95 -20.95
C LEU A 263 -1.72 -6.75 -21.48
N SER A 264 -1.46 -7.80 -22.26
CA SER A 264 -2.50 -8.68 -22.81
C SER A 264 -3.32 -9.37 -21.71
N THR A 265 -2.68 -9.84 -20.63
CA THR A 265 -3.36 -10.47 -19.48
C THR A 265 -4.34 -9.50 -18.78
N ARG A 266 -4.11 -8.20 -18.89
CA ARG A 266 -5.00 -7.14 -18.37
C ARG A 266 -6.01 -6.63 -19.42
N GLY A 267 -6.10 -7.28 -20.59
CA GLY A 267 -7.05 -6.95 -21.66
C GLY A 267 -6.57 -5.90 -22.65
N TYR A 268 -5.29 -5.49 -22.61
CA TYR A 268 -4.73 -4.51 -23.54
C TYR A 268 -4.00 -5.21 -24.69
N ALA A 269 -4.63 -5.26 -25.85
CA ALA A 269 -4.09 -5.96 -27.04
C ALA A 269 -3.07 -5.09 -27.80
N VAL A 270 -1.94 -4.74 -27.18
CA VAL A 270 -0.88 -3.94 -27.78
C VAL A 270 -0.26 -4.65 -29.00
N GLY A 271 -0.31 -6.00 -29.05
CA GLY A 271 0.35 -6.80 -30.08
C GLY A 271 1.87 -6.80 -29.86
N LYS A 272 2.63 -6.80 -30.95
CA LYS A 272 4.10 -6.67 -30.91
C LYS A 272 4.45 -5.23 -30.51
N LEU A 273 5.17 -5.05 -29.42
CA LEU A 273 5.57 -3.73 -28.93
C LEU A 273 6.60 -3.10 -29.87
N GLU A 274 6.36 -1.87 -30.29
CA GLU A 274 7.19 -1.13 -31.26
C GLU A 274 7.85 0.11 -30.64
N SER A 275 7.15 0.76 -29.71
CA SER A 275 7.71 1.91 -29.01
C SER A 275 7.04 2.21 -27.68
N ILE A 276 7.79 2.88 -26.84
CA ILE A 276 7.35 3.45 -25.55
C ILE A 276 7.67 4.94 -25.57
N ARG A 277 6.73 5.77 -25.12
CA ARG A 277 6.94 7.21 -25.01
C ARG A 277 6.84 7.65 -23.54
N LEU A 278 7.89 8.31 -23.07
CA LEU A 278 8.01 8.92 -21.76
C LEU A 278 9.10 9.99 -21.77
N SER A 279 8.81 11.21 -21.33
CA SER A 279 9.81 12.27 -21.21
C SER A 279 10.92 11.93 -20.22
N PRO A 280 12.16 12.34 -20.43
CA PRO A 280 13.26 12.14 -19.49
C PRO A 280 13.02 12.90 -18.18
N LEU A 281 13.64 12.46 -17.09
CA LEU A 281 13.58 13.12 -15.78
C LEU A 281 14.29 14.48 -15.80
N GLU A 282 15.43 14.56 -16.47
CA GLU A 282 16.25 15.77 -16.59
C GLU A 282 16.15 16.34 -18.00
N GLY A 283 15.83 17.63 -18.09
CA GLY A 283 15.80 18.35 -19.35
C GLY A 283 14.53 19.17 -19.55
N SER A 284 14.69 20.39 -20.04
CA SER A 284 13.62 21.38 -20.20
C SER A 284 12.67 21.12 -21.39
N SER A 285 12.71 19.96 -22.01
CA SER A 285 11.87 19.67 -23.16
C SER A 285 10.56 19.00 -22.73
N LYS A 286 9.61 19.79 -22.23
CA LYS A 286 8.19 19.46 -22.19
C LYS A 286 7.61 19.46 -23.61
N MET A 287 8.19 18.65 -24.50
CA MET A 287 7.78 18.69 -25.90
C MET A 287 6.43 17.99 -26.15
N PHE A 288 5.99 17.10 -25.24
CA PHE A 288 4.79 16.30 -25.44
C PHE A 288 3.93 16.13 -24.18
N GLY A 289 3.53 17.23 -23.53
CA GLY A 289 2.48 17.18 -22.55
C GLY A 289 2.92 16.93 -21.11
N ASN A 290 1.94 16.64 -20.24
CA ASN A 290 2.11 16.47 -18.81
C ASN A 290 2.27 14.97 -18.46
N ASP A 291 3.21 14.27 -19.09
CA ASP A 291 3.47 12.84 -18.81
C ASP A 291 4.21 12.60 -17.50
N ARG A 292 4.70 13.69 -16.86
CA ARG A 292 5.30 13.68 -15.54
C ARG A 292 4.67 14.71 -14.60
N THR A 293 4.63 14.37 -13.32
CA THR A 293 4.26 15.28 -12.25
C THR A 293 5.37 16.33 -12.03
N ALA A 294 5.10 17.34 -11.20
CA ALA A 294 6.10 18.34 -10.85
C ALA A 294 7.30 17.76 -10.08
N SER A 295 7.12 16.64 -9.37
CA SER A 295 8.19 15.91 -8.68
C SER A 295 8.98 14.98 -9.60
N GLY A 296 8.56 14.80 -10.87
CA GLY A 296 9.22 13.95 -11.86
C GLY A 296 8.65 12.55 -11.98
N ARG A 297 7.65 12.18 -11.17
CA ARG A 297 6.99 10.86 -11.28
C ARG A 297 6.18 10.75 -12.57
N VAL A 298 6.09 9.54 -13.11
CA VAL A 298 5.30 9.26 -14.32
C VAL A 298 3.82 9.46 -14.01
N GLN A 299 3.17 10.37 -14.74
CA GLN A 299 1.74 10.60 -14.72
C GLN A 299 1.05 9.80 -15.81
N GLU A 300 1.59 9.84 -17.02
CA GLU A 300 1.08 9.12 -18.18
C GLU A 300 2.23 8.55 -19.01
N MET A 301 1.99 7.43 -19.68
CA MET A 301 2.97 6.75 -20.53
C MET A 301 2.27 6.04 -21.68
N LEU A 302 2.81 6.18 -22.90
CA LEU A 302 2.26 5.56 -24.10
C LEU A 302 3.03 4.31 -24.46
N PHE A 303 2.30 3.24 -24.77
CA PHE A 303 2.82 2.01 -25.37
C PHE A 303 2.19 1.85 -26.75
N SER A 304 3.00 1.76 -27.79
CA SER A 304 2.55 1.56 -29.17
C SER A 304 3.08 0.24 -29.70
N GLY A 305 2.24 -0.48 -30.39
CA GLY A 305 2.60 -1.74 -31.03
C GLY A 305 1.65 -2.08 -32.18
N SER A 306 1.84 -3.26 -32.77
CA SER A 306 1.10 -3.71 -33.96
C SER A 306 -0.43 -3.81 -33.74
N GLY A 307 -0.89 -3.91 -32.50
CA GLY A 307 -2.31 -3.93 -32.12
C GLY A 307 -2.91 -2.57 -31.79
N GLY A 308 -2.11 -1.52 -31.74
CA GLY A 308 -2.55 -0.15 -31.43
C GLY A 308 -1.70 0.57 -30.40
N THR A 309 -2.15 1.78 -30.06
CA THR A 309 -1.50 2.64 -29.06
C THR A 309 -2.40 2.79 -27.84
N PHE A 310 -1.81 2.61 -26.66
CA PHE A 310 -2.51 2.65 -25.38
C PHE A 310 -1.82 3.63 -24.43
N LEU A 311 -2.60 4.50 -23.83
CA LEU A 311 -2.17 5.43 -22.77
C LEU A 311 -2.45 4.81 -21.41
N PHE A 312 -1.43 4.76 -20.56
CA PHE A 312 -1.53 4.26 -19.18
C PHE A 312 -1.15 5.36 -18.21
N THR A 313 -1.79 5.38 -17.06
CA THR A 313 -1.30 6.16 -15.93
C THR A 313 -0.02 5.53 -15.37
N GLY A 314 0.83 6.34 -14.72
CA GLY A 314 2.04 5.82 -14.05
C GLY A 314 1.72 4.71 -13.05
N GLN A 315 0.60 4.81 -12.33
CA GLN A 315 0.14 3.77 -11.40
C GLN A 315 -0.24 2.47 -12.12
N GLN A 316 -0.96 2.54 -13.24
CA GLN A 316 -1.27 1.36 -14.03
C GLN A 316 0.00 0.68 -14.55
N VAL A 317 0.99 1.46 -15.02
CA VAL A 317 2.29 0.92 -15.44
C VAL A 317 2.99 0.23 -14.27
N GLN A 318 3.04 0.88 -13.12
CA GLN A 318 3.63 0.31 -11.89
C GLN A 318 2.99 -1.04 -11.53
N GLU A 319 1.67 -1.13 -11.51
CA GLU A 319 0.92 -2.33 -11.15
C GLU A 319 1.11 -3.45 -12.20
N ILE A 320 0.96 -3.13 -13.49
CA ILE A 320 1.04 -4.12 -14.58
C ILE A 320 2.45 -4.70 -14.68
N LEU A 321 3.46 -3.83 -14.62
CA LEU A 321 4.85 -4.25 -14.75
C LEU A 321 5.50 -4.64 -13.41
N GLY A 322 4.81 -4.40 -12.28
CA GLY A 322 5.29 -4.68 -10.93
C GLY A 322 6.53 -3.84 -10.59
N LEU A 323 6.48 -2.55 -10.86
CA LEU A 323 7.56 -1.60 -10.53
C LEU A 323 7.44 -1.13 -9.08
N ASN A 324 8.55 -0.71 -8.48
CA ASN A 324 8.55 -0.29 -7.07
C ASN A 324 7.85 1.05 -6.83
N SER A 325 7.91 1.96 -7.81
CA SER A 325 7.27 3.28 -7.74
C SER A 325 6.90 3.78 -9.13
N THR A 326 6.25 4.93 -9.19
CA THR A 326 6.01 5.69 -10.43
C THR A 326 7.17 6.64 -10.79
N PHE A 327 8.26 6.67 -10.00
CA PHE A 327 9.40 7.55 -10.21
C PHE A 327 10.51 6.82 -10.96
N PHE A 328 10.43 6.78 -12.29
CA PHE A 328 11.37 6.04 -13.12
C PHE A 328 11.61 6.67 -14.49
N GLU A 329 12.68 6.22 -15.15
CA GLU A 329 13.02 6.42 -16.56
C GLU A 329 13.00 5.08 -17.29
N VAL A 330 12.97 5.15 -18.62
CA VAL A 330 12.99 3.97 -19.49
C VAL A 330 14.20 4.03 -20.40
N GLU A 331 14.88 2.90 -20.52
CA GLU A 331 15.93 2.67 -21.51
C GLU A 331 15.65 1.39 -22.27
N VAL A 332 15.94 1.39 -23.57
CA VAL A 332 15.91 0.16 -24.39
C VAL A 332 17.34 -0.23 -24.68
N ASN A 333 17.77 -1.34 -24.09
CA ASN A 333 19.12 -1.87 -24.20
C ASN A 333 19.15 -3.02 -25.18
N ARG A 334 19.92 -2.87 -26.26
CA ARG A 334 20.16 -3.92 -27.24
C ARG A 334 21.53 -4.53 -26.98
N PRO A 335 21.68 -5.85 -26.99
CA PRO A 335 23.00 -6.46 -26.97
C PRO A 335 23.72 -6.05 -28.24
N VAL A 336 24.87 -5.41 -28.12
CA VAL A 336 25.76 -5.17 -29.24
C VAL A 336 26.50 -6.47 -29.50
N PRO A 337 26.36 -7.11 -30.67
CA PRO A 337 27.11 -8.31 -30.97
C PRO A 337 28.60 -7.99 -30.97
N ASN A 338 29.40 -8.89 -30.42
CA ASN A 338 30.86 -8.73 -30.41
C ASN A 338 31.46 -8.73 -31.81
N SER A 339 30.77 -9.28 -32.78
CA SER A 339 31.14 -9.40 -34.18
C SER A 339 29.94 -9.44 -35.08
N ILE A 340 30.12 -9.08 -36.34
CA ILE A 340 29.14 -9.26 -37.40
C ILE A 340 29.73 -10.18 -38.46
N GLU A 341 28.90 -11.03 -39.05
CA GLU A 341 29.26 -11.81 -40.25
C GLU A 341 29.01 -10.97 -41.50
N ILE A 342 30.04 -10.68 -42.25
CA ILE A 342 29.95 -9.98 -43.54
C ILE A 342 30.02 -11.02 -44.65
N PRO A 343 29.03 -11.09 -45.54
CA PRO A 343 29.12 -11.97 -46.70
C PRO A 343 30.27 -11.54 -47.60
N ILE A 344 31.03 -12.53 -48.07
CA ILE A 344 32.08 -12.33 -49.10
C ILE A 344 31.44 -12.74 -50.42
N GLU A 345 31.30 -11.77 -51.32
CA GLU A 345 30.76 -12.05 -52.65
C GLU A 345 31.91 -12.06 -53.68
N ASN A 346 31.74 -12.93 -54.68
CA ASN A 346 32.63 -12.90 -55.81
C ASN A 346 32.28 -11.72 -56.77
N PRO A 347 33.07 -11.42 -57.82
CA PRO A 347 32.79 -10.32 -58.73
C PRO A 347 31.45 -10.40 -59.47
N TYR A 348 30.75 -11.51 -59.36
CA TYR A 348 29.43 -11.74 -59.99
C TYR A 348 28.27 -11.63 -58.98
N GLY A 349 28.56 -11.16 -57.72
CA GLY A 349 27.53 -11.01 -56.68
C GLY A 349 27.08 -12.32 -56.02
N ILE A 350 27.84 -13.41 -56.20
CA ILE A 350 27.53 -14.71 -55.56
C ILE A 350 28.27 -14.80 -54.24
N GLU A 351 27.55 -15.04 -53.12
CA GLU A 351 28.16 -15.29 -51.81
C GLU A 351 29.02 -16.56 -51.86
N ILE A 352 30.34 -16.36 -51.57
CA ILE A 352 31.34 -17.44 -51.58
C ILE A 352 31.83 -17.78 -50.16
N GLY A 353 31.38 -17.07 -49.17
CA GLY A 353 31.73 -17.28 -47.77
C GLY A 353 31.30 -16.13 -46.89
N ARG A 354 31.55 -16.24 -45.61
CA ARG A 354 31.32 -15.19 -44.60
C ARG A 354 32.57 -14.93 -43.79
N LYS A 355 32.81 -13.67 -43.44
CA LYS A 355 33.91 -13.28 -42.58
C LYS A 355 33.32 -12.65 -41.34
N GLU A 356 33.71 -13.17 -40.19
CA GLU A 356 33.41 -12.59 -38.92
C GLU A 356 34.31 -11.35 -38.68
N VAL A 357 33.68 -10.19 -38.45
CA VAL A 357 34.40 -8.93 -38.21
C VAL A 357 34.02 -8.44 -36.80
N PRO A 358 34.98 -8.26 -35.90
CA PRO A 358 34.73 -7.78 -34.56
C PRO A 358 34.21 -6.32 -34.61
N ILE A 359 33.13 -6.05 -33.87
CA ILE A 359 32.60 -4.70 -33.73
C ILE A 359 33.39 -3.97 -32.65
N LYS A 360 34.05 -2.87 -33.03
CA LYS A 360 34.60 -1.91 -32.06
C LYS A 360 33.60 -0.79 -31.88
N VAL A 361 32.91 -0.76 -30.75
CA VAL A 361 32.02 0.34 -30.37
C VAL A 361 32.90 1.55 -30.04
N SER A 362 32.87 2.59 -30.87
CA SER A 362 33.51 3.87 -30.51
C SER A 362 32.50 4.67 -29.67
N GLU A 363 32.92 5.25 -28.55
CA GLU A 363 32.10 6.07 -27.66
C GLU A 363 31.57 7.40 -28.30
N ARG A 364 31.86 7.62 -29.57
CA ARG A 364 31.47 8.84 -30.33
C ARG A 364 30.43 8.60 -31.42
N SER A 365 29.43 7.78 -31.17
CA SER A 365 28.24 7.81 -32.04
C SER A 365 27.30 8.92 -31.51
N ILE A 366 27.10 9.99 -32.31
CA ILE A 366 26.00 10.91 -32.14
C ILE A 366 24.73 10.06 -32.32
N SER A 367 24.17 9.67 -31.21
CA SER A 367 22.98 8.82 -31.15
C SER A 367 21.78 9.64 -31.62
N PHE A 368 20.92 9.07 -32.45
CA PHE A 368 19.54 9.53 -32.65
C PHE A 368 18.77 9.73 -31.32
N LYS A 369 19.31 9.20 -30.20
CA LYS A 369 18.86 9.42 -28.83
C LYS A 369 18.74 10.90 -28.43
N ASP A 370 19.48 11.82 -29.06
CA ASP A 370 19.46 13.24 -28.68
C ASP A 370 18.32 14.04 -29.34
N ILE A 371 17.63 13.50 -30.34
CA ILE A 371 16.56 14.17 -31.06
C ILE A 371 15.17 13.77 -30.55
N LEU A 372 15.00 12.52 -30.07
CA LEU A 372 13.73 11.98 -29.57
C LEU A 372 13.93 11.36 -28.20
N LYS A 373 14.32 12.17 -27.22
CA LYS A 373 14.60 11.73 -25.84
C LYS A 373 13.40 11.08 -25.12
N ASP A 374 12.20 11.34 -25.60
CA ASP A 374 10.94 10.84 -25.05
C ASP A 374 10.40 9.59 -25.76
N LEU A 375 11.01 9.17 -26.88
CA LEU A 375 10.55 8.02 -27.67
C LEU A 375 11.58 6.89 -27.69
N HIS A 376 11.21 5.77 -27.09
CA HIS A 376 12.05 4.58 -26.99
C HIS A 376 11.53 3.52 -27.97
N PHE A 377 12.26 3.30 -29.08
CA PHE A 377 11.93 2.26 -30.04
C PHE A 377 12.29 0.88 -29.54
N VAL A 378 11.39 -0.08 -29.73
CA VAL A 378 11.53 -1.49 -29.35
C VAL A 378 11.48 -2.31 -30.63
N SER A 379 12.53 -3.08 -30.92
CA SER A 379 12.62 -3.93 -32.10
C SER A 379 12.06 -5.34 -31.86
N GLY A 380 12.07 -5.77 -30.61
CA GLY A 380 11.74 -7.11 -30.20
C GLY A 380 12.78 -8.16 -30.61
N GLU A 381 14.02 -7.74 -30.91
CA GLU A 381 15.13 -8.63 -31.21
C GLU A 381 15.52 -9.46 -29.99
N LYS A 382 16.08 -10.66 -30.25
CA LYS A 382 16.54 -11.53 -29.17
C LYS A 382 17.61 -10.85 -28.30
N GLY A 383 17.35 -10.76 -27.00
CA GLY A 383 18.25 -10.14 -26.03
C GLY A 383 18.04 -8.64 -25.84
N GLU A 384 17.12 -8.00 -26.57
CA GLU A 384 16.70 -6.64 -26.27
C GLU A 384 15.90 -6.60 -24.97
N MET A 385 16.24 -5.65 -24.10
CA MET A 385 15.58 -5.45 -22.81
C MET A 385 15.09 -4.02 -22.69
N VAL A 386 13.86 -3.88 -22.24
CA VAL A 386 13.31 -2.60 -21.77
C VAL A 386 13.62 -2.48 -20.28
N THR A 387 14.46 -1.53 -19.91
CA THR A 387 14.93 -1.32 -18.55
C THR A 387 14.28 -0.10 -17.94
N PHE A 388 13.63 -0.31 -16.82
CA PHE A 388 13.03 0.72 -15.98
C PHE A 388 14.00 1.00 -14.82
N LYS A 389 14.54 2.22 -14.75
CA LYS A 389 15.42 2.67 -13.68
C LYS A 389 14.68 3.71 -12.85
N GLY A 390 14.51 3.45 -11.57
CA GLY A 390 13.67 4.30 -10.75
C GLY A 390 14.21 4.54 -9.36
N ARG A 391 13.43 5.34 -8.60
CA ARG A 391 13.73 5.72 -7.22
C ARG A 391 12.52 5.53 -6.33
N GLY A 392 12.77 5.16 -5.06
CA GLY A 392 11.76 5.05 -4.03
C GLY A 392 10.86 3.83 -4.17
N GLN A 393 9.96 3.68 -3.19
CA GLN A 393 9.01 2.58 -3.11
C GLN A 393 7.66 3.07 -2.59
N GLY A 394 6.60 2.77 -3.33
CA GLY A 394 5.23 3.19 -3.06
C GLY A 394 4.81 4.45 -3.84
N SER A 395 3.68 5.03 -3.45
CA SER A 395 3.04 6.15 -4.15
C SER A 395 3.82 7.48 -4.04
N GLY A 396 4.67 7.62 -3.04
CA GLY A 396 5.33 8.86 -2.68
C GLY A 396 4.45 9.84 -1.91
N LEU A 397 3.22 9.48 -1.55
CA LEU A 397 2.28 10.39 -0.89
C LEU A 397 2.32 10.22 0.64
N GLY A 398 2.36 11.34 1.38
CA GLY A 398 2.31 11.38 2.83
C GLY A 398 3.67 11.13 3.50
N LEU A 399 3.68 10.42 4.65
CA LEU A 399 4.90 10.15 5.42
C LEU A 399 5.79 9.15 4.68
N SER A 400 7.06 9.51 4.48
CA SER A 400 8.10 8.59 4.04
C SER A 400 8.66 7.85 5.25
N GLN A 401 8.53 6.53 5.30
CA GLN A 401 9.01 5.73 6.43
C GLN A 401 10.53 5.78 6.58
N TRP A 402 11.26 5.72 5.47
CA TRP A 402 12.72 5.85 5.45
C TRP A 402 13.22 7.28 5.58
N GLY A 403 12.39 8.26 5.28
CA GLY A 403 12.69 9.68 5.44
C GLY A 403 12.44 10.21 6.86
N ALA A 404 11.73 9.43 7.70
CA ALA A 404 11.41 9.78 9.07
C ALA A 404 12.58 9.47 10.01
#